data_e865c66d2acd971415722180f28f6240
#
_entry.id   e865c66d2acd971415722180f28f6240
#
_cell.length_a   1.000
_cell.length_b   1.000
_cell.length_c   1.000
_cell.angle_alpha   90.00
_cell.angle_beta   90.00
_cell.angle_gamma   90.00
#
_symmetry.space_group_name_H-M   'P 1'
#
loop_
_entity.id
_entity.type
_entity.pdbx_description
1 polymer ?
#
loop_
_entity_poly.entity_id
_entity_poly.type
_entity_poly.pdbx_seq_one_letter_code
_entity_poly.pdbx_strand_id
1 'polypeptide(L)'
;FWFHVANAQWRVFGKLKPEPIFAEGAAKTHFSWHMLTGGNAFDIFPPEKLKAETIKHPFREAPRMQDNFTRLNFGWLGYWLPGEKTIGTQPDQLEFVTSKAAAWDCPVSIHANPAVLAQHPRTADNFEVFRRWEEVRAKKWLTEEQKLMLRDPDQEFTLLVNEKNEFELVPCEQIKDVANGRREVIAFTFKRNNDLYAVYWHISGDKKIQLPVKSSDLTLMRDIGIEIEISSGQLAGYTVLPAGNRHYIKTTGLTKDELVNAFGN
;
A
#
# COMPACT_ATOMS: atom_id res chain seq x y z
N PHE A 1 16.73 -4.67 -36.14
CA PHE A 1 15.81 -5.46 -35.30
C PHE A 1 14.62 -4.61 -34.83
N TRP A 2 14.84 -3.52 -34.11
CA TRP A 2 13.76 -2.69 -33.51
C TRP A 2 12.84 -2.03 -34.54
N PHE A 3 13.35 -1.65 -35.70
CA PHE A 3 12.52 -1.13 -36.79
C PHE A 3 11.47 -2.16 -37.25
N HIS A 4 11.87 -3.41 -37.40
CA HIS A 4 10.94 -4.47 -37.81
C HIS A 4 9.89 -4.76 -36.74
N VAL A 5 10.26 -4.73 -35.45
CA VAL A 5 9.33 -4.86 -34.34
C VAL A 5 8.31 -3.72 -34.35
N ALA A 6 8.78 -2.48 -34.44
CA ALA A 6 7.88 -1.31 -34.48
C ALA A 6 6.96 -1.33 -35.71
N ASN A 7 7.46 -1.75 -36.87
CA ASN A 7 6.64 -1.89 -38.08
C ASN A 7 5.56 -2.98 -37.91
N ALA A 8 5.90 -4.09 -37.29
CA ALA A 8 4.92 -5.13 -36.95
C ALA A 8 3.83 -4.62 -36.02
N GLN A 9 4.25 -3.94 -34.95
CA GLN A 9 3.33 -3.29 -33.99
C GLN A 9 2.40 -2.29 -34.69
N TRP A 10 2.96 -1.44 -35.55
CA TRP A 10 2.18 -0.46 -36.32
C TRP A 10 1.12 -1.12 -37.19
N ARG A 11 1.49 -2.19 -37.90
CA ARG A 11 0.55 -2.93 -38.77
C ARG A 11 -0.57 -3.59 -37.97
N VAL A 12 -0.29 -4.08 -36.76
CA VAL A 12 -1.32 -4.61 -35.86
C VAL A 12 -2.21 -3.48 -35.35
N PHE A 13 -1.61 -2.40 -34.83
CA PHE A 13 -2.33 -1.24 -34.31
C PHE A 13 -3.32 -0.67 -35.33
N GLY A 14 -2.89 -0.48 -36.57
CA GLY A 14 -3.76 0.02 -37.65
C GLY A 14 -4.89 -0.92 -38.08
N LYS A 15 -4.93 -2.15 -37.58
CA LYS A 15 -6.03 -3.11 -37.79
C LYS A 15 -7.03 -3.18 -36.66
N LEU A 16 -6.73 -2.58 -35.50
CA LEU A 16 -7.64 -2.58 -34.36
C LEU A 16 -8.82 -1.64 -34.62
N LYS A 17 -10.01 -2.11 -34.28
CA LYS A 17 -11.24 -1.30 -34.34
C LYS A 17 -12.13 -1.61 -33.14
N PRO A 18 -12.57 -0.60 -32.36
CA PRO A 18 -12.20 0.81 -32.52
C PRO A 18 -10.71 1.08 -32.28
N GLU A 19 -10.23 2.23 -32.72
CA GLU A 19 -8.85 2.66 -32.47
C GLU A 19 -8.59 2.70 -30.97
N PRO A 20 -7.49 2.09 -30.46
CA PRO A 20 -7.21 2.07 -29.06
C PRO A 20 -6.90 3.49 -28.52
N ILE A 21 -7.51 3.86 -27.40
CA ILE A 21 -7.22 5.11 -26.70
C ILE A 21 -5.87 5.02 -25.98
N PHE A 22 -5.53 3.82 -25.52
CA PHE A 22 -4.33 3.53 -24.75
C PHE A 22 -3.69 2.24 -25.28
N ALA A 23 -2.40 2.26 -25.51
CA ALA A 23 -1.63 1.08 -25.87
C ALA A 23 -0.37 1.02 -25.03
N GLU A 24 -0.26 -0.02 -24.23
CA GLU A 24 0.92 -0.31 -23.44
C GLU A 24 1.91 -1.18 -24.21
N GLY A 25 3.20 -0.95 -24.03
CA GLY A 25 4.23 -1.75 -24.65
C GLY A 25 5.42 -1.99 -23.75
N ALA A 26 5.76 -3.26 -23.57
CA ALA A 26 6.95 -3.67 -22.81
C ALA A 26 8.27 -3.33 -23.51
N ALA A 27 8.28 -3.32 -24.86
CA ALA A 27 9.46 -3.06 -25.68
C ALA A 27 9.35 -1.73 -26.42
N LYS A 28 9.26 -0.63 -25.69
CA LYS A 28 9.23 0.71 -26.27
C LYS A 28 10.56 1.11 -26.86
N THR A 29 10.51 1.65 -28.06
CA THR A 29 11.66 2.18 -28.75
C THR A 29 11.33 3.56 -29.35
N HIS A 30 12.35 4.28 -29.81
CA HIS A 30 12.15 5.53 -30.54
C HIS A 30 11.35 5.38 -31.85
N PHE A 31 11.12 4.17 -32.33
CA PHE A 31 10.27 3.90 -33.49
C PHE A 31 8.79 3.62 -33.13
N SER A 32 8.49 3.35 -31.86
CA SER A 32 7.14 2.94 -31.43
C SER A 32 6.45 3.93 -30.50
N TRP A 33 7.07 5.03 -30.13
CA TRP A 33 6.54 6.02 -29.20
C TRP A 33 5.17 6.59 -29.60
N HIS A 34 4.89 6.68 -30.88
CA HIS A 34 3.63 7.21 -31.40
C HIS A 34 2.45 6.23 -31.32
N MET A 35 2.71 4.95 -31.07
CA MET A 35 1.69 3.91 -30.90
C MET A 35 1.52 3.54 -29.42
N LEU A 36 2.64 3.44 -28.71
CA LEU A 36 2.68 2.95 -27.35
C LEU A 36 2.64 4.13 -26.37
N THR A 37 1.47 4.39 -25.84
CA THR A 37 1.19 5.54 -24.97
C THR A 37 1.52 5.30 -23.50
N GLY A 38 1.85 4.08 -23.13
CA GLY A 38 2.20 3.69 -21.77
C GLY A 38 3.24 2.59 -21.70
N GLY A 39 3.74 2.35 -20.53
CA GLY A 39 4.64 1.24 -20.23
C GLY A 39 4.80 1.06 -18.73
N ASN A 40 5.14 -0.16 -18.32
CA ASN A 40 5.34 -0.50 -16.94
C ASN A 40 6.76 -0.23 -16.48
N ALA A 41 6.91 0.22 -15.25
CA ALA A 41 8.20 0.23 -14.57
C ALA A 41 8.59 -1.19 -14.12
N PHE A 42 7.63 -1.99 -13.69
CA PHE A 42 7.84 -3.39 -13.34
C PHE A 42 6.59 -4.23 -13.62
N ASP A 43 6.77 -5.54 -13.65
CA ASP A 43 5.73 -6.54 -13.75
C ASP A 43 5.28 -7.05 -12.37
N ILE A 44 4.43 -8.09 -12.39
CA ILE A 44 3.87 -8.72 -11.19
C ILE A 44 4.96 -9.40 -10.36
N PHE A 45 5.04 -9.05 -9.09
CA PHE A 45 5.91 -9.69 -8.11
C PHE A 45 5.09 -10.32 -6.97
N PRO A 46 5.57 -11.43 -6.39
CA PRO A 46 4.95 -11.98 -5.19
C PRO A 46 5.05 -11.01 -4.01
N PRO A 47 4.09 -11.06 -3.07
CA PRO A 47 3.99 -10.13 -1.94
C PRO A 47 5.30 -9.94 -1.18
N GLU A 48 6.05 -11.00 -0.93
CA GLU A 48 7.29 -10.99 -0.15
C GLU A 48 8.45 -10.22 -0.83
N LYS A 49 8.36 -10.00 -2.14
CA LYS A 49 9.35 -9.27 -2.93
C LYS A 49 8.90 -7.88 -3.34
N LEU A 50 7.62 -7.58 -3.20
CA LEU A 50 7.00 -6.41 -3.80
C LEU A 50 7.67 -5.10 -3.39
N LYS A 51 7.87 -4.87 -2.08
CA LYS A 51 8.54 -3.65 -1.60
C LYS A 51 9.96 -3.52 -2.14
N ALA A 52 10.76 -4.59 -2.07
CA ALA A 52 12.15 -4.59 -2.55
C ALA A 52 12.25 -4.35 -4.07
N GLU A 53 11.36 -4.94 -4.85
CA GLU A 53 11.35 -4.73 -6.30
C GLU A 53 10.80 -3.35 -6.67
N THR A 54 9.87 -2.81 -5.88
CA THR A 54 9.39 -1.43 -6.03
C THR A 54 10.51 -0.41 -5.88
N ILE A 55 11.40 -0.61 -4.93
CA ILE A 55 12.59 0.24 -4.76
C ILE A 55 13.54 0.07 -5.95
N LYS A 56 13.82 -1.18 -6.30
CA LYS A 56 14.88 -1.54 -7.24
C LYS A 56 14.59 -1.15 -8.69
N HIS A 57 13.38 -1.41 -9.20
CA HIS A 57 13.04 -1.20 -10.61
C HIS A 57 12.33 0.12 -10.87
N PRO A 58 11.15 0.38 -10.30
CA PRO A 58 10.38 1.57 -10.62
C PRO A 58 11.12 2.85 -10.22
N PHE A 59 11.86 2.82 -9.14
CA PHE A 59 12.63 3.97 -8.67
C PHE A 59 13.69 4.45 -9.67
N ARG A 60 14.22 3.53 -10.50
CA ARG A 60 15.15 3.89 -11.58
C ARG A 60 14.45 4.32 -12.85
N GLU A 61 13.31 3.72 -13.16
CA GLU A 61 12.64 3.91 -14.45
C GLU A 61 11.65 5.08 -14.44
N ALA A 62 10.95 5.32 -13.32
CA ALA A 62 9.96 6.38 -13.21
C ALA A 62 10.50 7.78 -13.57
N PRO A 63 11.70 8.21 -13.12
CA PRO A 63 12.25 9.51 -13.49
C PRO A 63 12.46 9.68 -15.00
N ARG A 64 12.93 8.64 -15.68
CA ARG A 64 13.16 8.68 -17.13
C ARG A 64 11.88 8.79 -17.92
N MET A 65 10.82 8.15 -17.43
CA MET A 65 9.59 8.02 -18.20
C MET A 65 8.62 9.16 -17.95
N GLN A 66 8.76 9.86 -16.84
CA GLN A 66 8.01 11.07 -16.55
C GLN A 66 8.32 12.20 -17.56
N ASP A 67 9.55 12.29 -18.04
CA ASP A 67 10.05 13.37 -18.90
C ASP A 67 9.84 13.09 -20.39
N ASN A 68 9.20 12.02 -20.78
CA ASN A 68 8.95 11.71 -22.17
C ASN A 68 7.45 11.69 -22.53
N PHE A 69 7.14 11.54 -23.80
CA PHE A 69 5.77 11.58 -24.34
C PHE A 69 4.89 10.42 -23.86
N THR A 70 5.48 9.32 -23.43
CA THR A 70 4.72 8.15 -23.01
C THR A 70 4.49 8.16 -21.51
N ARG A 71 3.23 8.15 -21.10
CA ARG A 71 2.86 8.00 -19.70
C ARG A 71 3.34 6.65 -19.17
N LEU A 72 3.90 6.66 -17.97
CA LEU A 72 4.30 5.47 -17.30
C LEU A 72 3.16 4.96 -16.42
N ASN A 73 2.80 3.71 -16.58
CA ASN A 73 2.16 2.95 -15.51
C ASN A 73 3.29 2.48 -14.58
N PHE A 74 3.18 2.78 -13.28
CA PHE A 74 4.25 2.45 -12.34
C PHE A 74 4.50 0.95 -12.25
N GLY A 75 3.46 0.14 -12.39
CA GLY A 75 3.57 -1.30 -12.46
C GLY A 75 2.24 -2.02 -12.30
N TRP A 76 2.26 -3.31 -12.51
CA TRP A 76 1.14 -4.22 -12.32
C TRP A 76 1.29 -4.94 -10.99
N LEU A 77 0.44 -4.59 -10.03
CA LEU A 77 0.42 -5.27 -8.74
C LEU A 77 -0.36 -6.58 -8.86
N GLY A 78 0.31 -7.70 -8.63
CA GLY A 78 -0.35 -8.97 -8.47
C GLY A 78 -1.17 -9.01 -7.18
N TYR A 79 -2.34 -9.63 -7.24
CA TYR A 79 -3.23 -9.78 -6.10
C TYR A 79 -3.28 -11.24 -5.65
N TRP A 80 -2.71 -11.52 -4.49
CA TRP A 80 -2.45 -12.87 -4.01
C TRP A 80 -3.25 -13.17 -2.74
N LEU A 81 -3.84 -14.36 -2.67
CA LEU A 81 -4.46 -14.84 -1.44
C LEU A 81 -3.39 -15.20 -0.39
N PRO A 82 -3.64 -14.94 0.90
CA PRO A 82 -2.86 -15.52 1.97
C PRO A 82 -2.91 -17.05 1.94
N GLY A 83 -1.78 -17.69 2.27
CA GLY A 83 -1.65 -19.14 2.28
C GLY A 83 -0.41 -19.59 3.04
N GLU A 84 -0.12 -20.87 3.04
CA GLU A 84 1.02 -21.45 3.78
C GLU A 84 2.38 -20.83 3.43
N LYS A 85 2.57 -20.43 2.17
CA LYS A 85 3.85 -19.94 1.65
C LYS A 85 3.89 -18.43 1.42
N THR A 86 2.77 -17.75 1.55
CA THR A 86 2.66 -16.31 1.29
C THR A 86 1.67 -15.65 2.25
N ILE A 87 2.00 -14.43 2.68
CA ILE A 87 1.07 -13.59 3.44
C ILE A 87 -0.06 -13.02 2.58
N GLY A 88 -0.01 -13.24 1.27
CA GLY A 88 -0.91 -12.59 0.33
C GLY A 88 -0.68 -11.07 0.21
N THR A 89 -1.47 -10.43 -0.63
CA THR A 89 -1.37 -8.97 -0.81
C THR A 89 -1.96 -8.25 0.40
N GLN A 90 -1.15 -7.44 1.08
CA GLN A 90 -1.52 -6.75 2.31
C GLN A 90 -1.60 -5.22 2.11
N PRO A 91 -2.36 -4.51 2.96
CA PRO A 91 -2.52 -3.06 2.88
C PRO A 91 -1.20 -2.27 2.85
N ASP A 92 -0.22 -2.65 3.67
CA ASP A 92 1.09 -1.97 3.73
C ASP A 92 1.89 -2.10 2.44
N GLN A 93 1.79 -3.22 1.76
CA GLN A 93 2.47 -3.45 0.48
C GLN A 93 1.87 -2.56 -0.61
N LEU A 94 0.54 -2.49 -0.68
CA LEU A 94 -0.14 -1.59 -1.60
C LEU A 94 0.15 -0.13 -1.26
N GLU A 95 0.11 0.23 0.01
CA GLU A 95 0.43 1.59 0.48
C GLU A 95 1.85 1.99 0.09
N PHE A 96 2.81 1.10 0.27
CA PHE A 96 4.20 1.34 -0.13
C PHE A 96 4.34 1.58 -1.63
N VAL A 97 3.77 0.73 -2.48
CA VAL A 97 3.88 0.87 -3.93
C VAL A 97 3.15 2.10 -4.43
N THR A 98 1.90 2.32 -3.98
CA THR A 98 1.10 3.44 -4.44
C THR A 98 1.63 4.79 -3.97
N SER A 99 2.25 4.85 -2.79
CA SER A 99 2.94 6.06 -2.31
C SER A 99 4.13 6.42 -3.19
N LYS A 100 4.96 5.44 -3.55
CA LYS A 100 6.10 5.64 -4.47
C LYS A 100 5.60 6.02 -5.87
N ALA A 101 4.54 5.39 -6.37
CA ALA A 101 3.94 5.74 -7.65
C ALA A 101 3.39 7.18 -7.66
N ALA A 102 2.67 7.58 -6.60
CA ALA A 102 2.16 8.94 -6.46
C ALA A 102 3.28 9.99 -6.40
N ALA A 103 4.44 9.65 -5.80
CA ALA A 103 5.63 10.51 -5.79
C ALA A 103 6.18 10.82 -7.18
N TRP A 104 5.89 9.99 -8.17
CA TRP A 104 6.27 10.16 -9.58
C TRP A 104 5.07 10.48 -10.48
N ASP A 105 3.92 10.82 -9.91
CA ASP A 105 2.66 11.07 -10.63
C ASP A 105 2.22 9.92 -11.55
N CYS A 106 2.69 8.71 -11.27
CA CYS A 106 2.41 7.52 -12.06
C CYS A 106 1.19 6.77 -11.53
N PRO A 107 0.23 6.36 -12.39
CA PRO A 107 -0.84 5.47 -12.00
C PRO A 107 -0.32 4.05 -11.76
N VAL A 108 -1.06 3.27 -11.00
CA VAL A 108 -0.77 1.86 -10.72
C VAL A 108 -1.92 0.99 -11.23
N SER A 109 -1.60 -0.21 -11.70
CA SER A 109 -2.60 -1.20 -12.10
C SER A 109 -2.60 -2.39 -11.14
N ILE A 110 -3.76 -3.01 -10.94
CA ILE A 110 -3.90 -4.26 -10.20
C ILE A 110 -4.26 -5.38 -11.18
N HIS A 111 -3.49 -6.46 -11.15
CA HIS A 111 -3.80 -7.68 -11.89
C HIS A 111 -4.41 -8.70 -10.92
N ALA A 112 -5.71 -8.85 -10.98
CA ALA A 112 -6.47 -9.71 -10.09
C ALA A 112 -7.55 -10.51 -10.82
N ASN A 113 -7.78 -11.74 -10.36
CA ASN A 113 -8.94 -12.51 -10.73
C ASN A 113 -10.12 -12.12 -9.81
N PRO A 114 -11.35 -11.88 -10.30
CA PRO A 114 -12.50 -11.54 -9.49
C PRO A 114 -12.77 -12.52 -8.34
N ALA A 115 -12.55 -13.82 -8.56
CA ALA A 115 -12.70 -14.82 -7.52
C ALA A 115 -11.67 -14.67 -6.39
N VAL A 116 -10.44 -14.27 -6.70
CA VAL A 116 -9.39 -13.97 -5.72
C VAL A 116 -9.75 -12.74 -4.90
N LEU A 117 -10.27 -11.70 -5.55
CA LEU A 117 -10.76 -10.49 -4.86
C LEU A 117 -11.87 -10.82 -3.86
N ALA A 118 -12.82 -11.66 -4.26
CA ALA A 118 -13.95 -12.05 -3.39
C ALA A 118 -13.51 -12.90 -2.18
N GLN A 119 -12.45 -13.70 -2.32
CA GLN A 119 -11.97 -14.59 -1.27
C GLN A 119 -10.95 -13.94 -0.33
N HIS A 120 -10.28 -12.89 -0.77
CA HIS A 120 -9.22 -12.28 0.03
C HIS A 120 -9.77 -11.51 1.23
N PRO A 121 -9.36 -11.82 2.47
CA PRO A 121 -9.96 -11.25 3.68
C PRO A 121 -9.69 -9.75 3.85
N ARG A 122 -8.69 -9.20 3.16
CA ARG A 122 -8.27 -7.77 3.23
C ARG A 122 -8.64 -6.97 1.98
N THR A 123 -9.50 -7.48 1.11
CA THR A 123 -9.83 -6.75 -0.14
C THR A 123 -10.38 -5.35 0.13
N ALA A 124 -11.25 -5.19 1.11
CA ALA A 124 -11.79 -3.87 1.45
C ALA A 124 -10.69 -2.89 1.90
N ASP A 125 -9.80 -3.31 2.80
CA ASP A 125 -8.69 -2.51 3.29
C ASP A 125 -7.69 -2.18 2.17
N ASN A 126 -7.37 -3.17 1.33
CA ASN A 126 -6.46 -3.05 0.20
C ASN A 126 -6.94 -2.02 -0.83
N PHE A 127 -8.22 -2.10 -1.19
CA PHE A 127 -8.80 -1.18 -2.16
C PHE A 127 -9.03 0.22 -1.58
N GLU A 128 -9.29 0.33 -0.27
CA GLU A 128 -9.37 1.64 0.37
C GLU A 128 -8.02 2.35 0.37
N VAL A 129 -6.93 1.64 0.68
CA VAL A 129 -5.57 2.17 0.55
C VAL A 129 -5.30 2.63 -0.89
N PHE A 130 -5.57 1.76 -1.85
CA PHE A 130 -5.36 2.05 -3.26
C PHE A 130 -6.16 3.27 -3.71
N ARG A 131 -7.44 3.36 -3.33
CA ARG A 131 -8.33 4.48 -3.64
C ARG A 131 -7.77 5.80 -3.11
N ARG A 132 -7.33 5.83 -1.85
CA ARG A 132 -6.79 7.06 -1.22
C ARG A 132 -5.58 7.59 -2.00
N TRP A 133 -4.61 6.73 -2.30
CA TRP A 133 -3.40 7.12 -3.00
C TRP A 133 -3.65 7.54 -4.45
N GLU A 134 -4.51 6.84 -5.18
CA GLU A 134 -4.87 7.24 -6.54
C GLU A 134 -5.68 8.55 -6.55
N GLU A 135 -6.51 8.79 -5.55
CA GLU A 135 -7.25 10.04 -5.41
C GLU A 135 -6.32 11.23 -5.18
N VAL A 136 -5.36 11.15 -4.23
CA VAL A 136 -4.42 12.25 -3.97
C VAL A 136 -3.50 12.48 -5.18
N ARG A 137 -3.09 11.41 -5.88
CA ARG A 137 -2.32 11.51 -7.12
C ARG A 137 -3.13 12.25 -8.20
N ALA A 138 -4.35 11.81 -8.46
CA ALA A 138 -5.21 12.37 -9.49
C ALA A 138 -5.57 13.84 -9.21
N LYS A 139 -5.79 14.19 -7.95
CA LYS A 139 -6.06 15.56 -7.50
C LYS A 139 -4.81 16.44 -7.40
N LYS A 140 -3.61 15.89 -7.63
CA LYS A 140 -2.33 16.59 -7.41
C LYS A 140 -2.22 17.19 -6.01
N TRP A 141 -2.66 16.45 -5.00
CA TRP A 141 -2.72 16.90 -3.62
C TRP A 141 -1.34 17.00 -2.97
N LEU A 142 -0.40 16.13 -3.38
CA LEU A 142 0.96 16.11 -2.84
C LEU A 142 1.75 17.33 -3.32
N THR A 143 2.42 18.00 -2.38
CA THR A 143 3.43 19.03 -2.70
C THR A 143 4.69 18.36 -3.26
N GLU A 144 5.56 19.15 -3.95
CA GLU A 144 6.83 18.62 -4.45
C GLU A 144 7.75 18.16 -3.30
N GLU A 145 7.71 18.82 -2.14
CA GLU A 145 8.44 18.39 -0.95
C GLU A 145 7.95 17.03 -0.46
N GLN A 146 6.64 16.82 -0.34
CA GLN A 146 6.06 15.53 0.03
C GLN A 146 6.41 14.44 -0.98
N LYS A 147 6.41 14.74 -2.28
CA LYS A 147 6.85 13.79 -3.31
C LYS A 147 8.32 13.41 -3.13
N LEU A 148 9.20 14.36 -2.80
CA LEU A 148 10.61 14.08 -2.51
C LEU A 148 10.75 13.17 -1.28
N MET A 149 10.03 13.43 -0.21
CA MET A 149 10.01 12.56 0.97
C MET A 149 9.54 11.13 0.63
N LEU A 150 8.48 11.01 -0.17
CA LEU A 150 7.95 9.73 -0.58
C LEU A 150 8.89 8.94 -1.51
N ARG A 151 9.84 9.60 -2.18
CA ARG A 151 10.87 8.96 -3.00
C ARG A 151 11.98 8.30 -2.18
N ASP A 152 12.09 8.62 -0.89
CA ASP A 152 13.05 7.95 0.01
C ASP A 152 12.70 6.46 0.12
N PRO A 153 13.61 5.53 -0.27
CA PRO A 153 13.33 4.10 -0.24
C PRO A 153 13.23 3.53 1.19
N ASP A 154 13.84 4.19 2.16
CA ASP A 154 13.96 3.71 3.53
C ASP A 154 12.82 4.21 4.43
N GLN A 155 11.96 5.08 3.91
CA GLN A 155 10.82 5.61 4.64
C GLN A 155 9.49 5.06 4.14
N GLU A 156 8.64 4.64 5.08
CA GLU A 156 7.25 4.27 4.82
C GLU A 156 6.31 5.36 5.34
N PHE A 157 5.22 5.54 4.62
CA PHE A 157 4.19 6.52 4.96
C PHE A 157 2.83 5.87 4.89
N THR A 158 1.93 6.33 5.73
CA THR A 158 0.50 6.02 5.64
C THR A 158 -0.29 7.28 5.31
N LEU A 159 -1.31 7.11 4.48
CA LEU A 159 -2.23 8.18 4.11
C LEU A 159 -3.53 8.02 4.90
N LEU A 160 -3.68 8.83 5.92
CA LEU A 160 -4.86 8.85 6.77
C LEU A 160 -5.98 9.70 6.15
N VAL A 161 -7.20 9.40 6.54
CA VAL A 161 -8.35 10.31 6.40
C VAL A 161 -8.78 10.70 7.80
N ASN A 162 -8.77 12.00 8.08
CA ASN A 162 -9.08 12.52 9.40
C ASN A 162 -10.59 12.71 9.64
N GLU A 163 -10.95 13.18 10.81
CA GLU A 163 -12.32 13.39 11.25
C GLU A 163 -13.09 14.42 10.39
N LYS A 164 -12.36 15.26 9.63
CA LYS A 164 -12.91 16.24 8.70
C LYS A 164 -12.98 15.74 7.27
N ASN A 165 -12.67 14.45 7.06
CA ASN A 165 -12.56 13.85 5.74
C ASN A 165 -11.44 14.47 4.86
N GLU A 166 -10.35 14.90 5.49
CA GLU A 166 -9.16 15.43 4.82
C GLU A 166 -8.02 14.42 4.87
N PHE A 167 -7.17 14.44 3.85
CA PHE A 167 -5.97 13.58 3.82
C PHE A 167 -4.86 14.12 4.72
N GLU A 168 -4.19 13.21 5.42
CA GLU A 168 -2.99 13.49 6.19
C GLU A 168 -1.89 12.48 5.83
N LEU A 169 -0.73 12.96 5.39
CA LEU A 169 0.44 12.14 5.12
C LEU A 169 1.29 12.01 6.37
N VAL A 170 1.49 10.79 6.85
CA VAL A 170 2.18 10.52 8.12
C VAL A 170 3.26 9.46 7.92
N PRO A 171 4.50 9.69 8.35
CA PRO A 171 5.52 8.65 8.38
C PRO A 171 5.14 7.56 9.37
N CYS A 172 5.37 6.30 9.00
CA CYS A 172 5.07 5.14 9.83
C CYS A 172 6.24 4.15 9.85
N GLU A 173 6.25 3.31 10.87
CA GLU A 173 7.30 2.30 11.07
C GLU A 173 6.68 0.96 11.45
N GLN A 174 7.09 -0.10 10.76
CA GLN A 174 6.58 -1.44 11.02
C GLN A 174 7.05 -1.97 12.36
N ILE A 175 6.15 -2.57 13.13
CA ILE A 175 6.47 -3.39 14.31
C ILE A 175 6.89 -4.76 13.79
N LYS A 176 8.18 -5.12 13.96
CA LYS A 176 8.75 -6.30 13.30
C LYS A 176 8.36 -7.63 13.92
N ASP A 177 8.25 -7.70 15.24
CA ASP A 177 8.08 -8.96 15.99
C ASP A 177 6.71 -9.02 16.65
N VAL A 178 5.65 -8.83 15.89
CA VAL A 178 4.28 -8.90 16.40
C VAL A 178 3.95 -10.32 16.84
N ALA A 179 3.40 -10.48 18.04
CA ALA A 179 2.93 -11.74 18.61
C ALA A 179 3.98 -12.88 18.53
N ASN A 180 5.20 -12.62 18.99
CA ASN A 180 6.31 -13.59 19.00
C ASN A 180 6.70 -14.12 17.61
N GLY A 181 6.69 -13.27 16.60
CA GLY A 181 7.07 -13.63 15.24
C GLY A 181 6.01 -14.46 14.51
N ARG A 182 4.80 -14.59 15.04
CA ARG A 182 3.68 -15.19 14.32
C ARG A 182 3.29 -14.27 13.18
N ARG A 183 3.30 -14.78 11.96
CA ARG A 183 2.84 -14.08 10.77
C ARG A 183 1.31 -14.02 10.69
N GLU A 184 0.66 -13.64 11.76
CA GLU A 184 -0.81 -13.56 11.83
C GLU A 184 -1.30 -12.11 11.76
N VAL A 185 -0.47 -11.16 12.25
CA VAL A 185 -0.81 -9.74 12.39
C VAL A 185 0.29 -8.87 11.84
N ILE A 186 -0.08 -7.80 11.17
CA ILE A 186 0.82 -6.72 10.76
C ILE A 186 0.43 -5.48 11.54
N ALA A 187 1.43 -4.77 12.07
CA ALA A 187 1.22 -3.54 12.79
C ALA A 187 2.30 -2.51 12.46
N PHE A 188 1.91 -1.23 12.51
CA PHE A 188 2.80 -0.08 12.32
C PHE A 188 2.53 0.94 13.40
N THR A 189 3.57 1.68 13.81
CA THR A 189 3.46 2.86 14.68
C THR A 189 3.61 4.12 13.86
N PHE A 190 2.93 5.19 14.30
CA PHE A 190 3.09 6.53 13.74
C PHE A 190 2.74 7.59 14.80
N LYS A 191 3.16 8.83 14.58
CA LYS A 191 2.79 9.97 15.41
C LYS A 191 1.86 10.90 14.63
N ARG A 192 0.82 11.39 15.30
CA ARG A 192 -0.10 12.40 14.80
C ARG A 192 -0.38 13.41 15.91
N ASN A 193 -0.13 14.68 15.67
CA ASN A 193 -0.34 15.77 16.66
C ASN A 193 0.36 15.51 18.02
N ASN A 194 1.57 14.96 17.99
CA ASN A 194 2.36 14.50 19.14
C ASN A 194 1.82 13.26 19.89
N ASP A 195 0.66 12.78 19.57
CA ASP A 195 0.14 11.52 20.11
C ASP A 195 0.73 10.32 19.35
N LEU A 196 0.92 9.23 20.07
CA LEU A 196 1.39 7.98 19.51
C LEU A 196 0.20 7.10 19.11
N TYR A 197 0.27 6.56 17.90
CA TYR A 197 -0.72 5.67 17.33
C TYR A 197 -0.10 4.37 16.87
N ALA A 198 -0.92 3.33 16.77
CA ALA A 198 -0.64 2.15 15.96
C ALA A 198 -1.79 1.89 14.99
N VAL A 199 -1.48 1.31 13.84
CA VAL A 199 -2.45 0.67 12.96
C VAL A 199 -2.09 -0.79 12.87
N TYR A 200 -3.10 -1.67 12.93
CA TYR A 200 -2.89 -3.12 12.85
C TYR A 200 -4.03 -3.81 12.07
N TRP A 201 -3.75 -4.98 11.55
CA TRP A 201 -4.73 -5.87 10.92
C TRP A 201 -4.26 -7.32 10.94
N HIS A 202 -5.18 -8.26 10.78
CA HIS A 202 -4.84 -9.66 10.60
C HIS A 202 -4.61 -9.97 9.11
N ILE A 203 -3.57 -10.73 8.82
CA ILE A 203 -3.28 -11.21 7.46
C ILE A 203 -4.44 -12.08 6.99
N SER A 204 -4.82 -13.04 7.82
CA SER A 204 -6.00 -13.88 7.68
C SER A 204 -6.39 -14.40 9.07
N GLY A 205 -7.65 -14.85 9.22
CA GLY A 205 -8.12 -15.37 10.50
C GLY A 205 -8.80 -14.34 11.39
N ASP A 206 -9.18 -14.79 12.58
CA ASP A 206 -10.10 -14.10 13.49
C ASP A 206 -9.67 -14.15 14.96
N LYS A 207 -8.43 -14.55 15.23
CA LYS A 207 -7.92 -14.59 16.61
C LYS A 207 -7.73 -13.19 17.17
N LYS A 208 -8.37 -12.92 18.29
CA LYS A 208 -8.19 -11.68 19.03
C LYS A 208 -6.75 -11.55 19.55
N ILE A 209 -6.22 -10.33 19.54
CA ILE A 209 -4.91 -10.00 20.11
C ILE A 209 -5.13 -9.59 21.56
N GLN A 210 -4.28 -10.07 22.45
CA GLN A 210 -4.25 -9.61 23.84
C GLN A 210 -2.99 -8.77 24.04
N LEU A 211 -3.16 -7.47 24.27
CA LEU A 211 -2.05 -6.59 24.61
C LEU A 211 -1.91 -6.47 26.13
N PRO A 212 -0.68 -6.55 26.68
CA PRO A 212 -0.41 -6.32 28.09
C PRO A 212 -0.43 -4.82 28.43
N VAL A 213 -1.53 -4.15 28.11
CA VAL A 213 -1.78 -2.73 28.32
C VAL A 213 -3.20 -2.57 28.83
N LYS A 214 -3.41 -1.64 29.75
CA LYS A 214 -4.74 -1.35 30.29
C LYS A 214 -5.61 -0.69 29.21
N SER A 215 -6.87 -1.06 29.19
CA SER A 215 -7.84 -0.48 28.24
C SER A 215 -8.02 1.04 28.43
N SER A 216 -7.78 1.56 29.65
CA SER A 216 -7.78 3.01 29.90
C SER A 216 -6.69 3.79 29.17
N ASP A 217 -5.63 3.11 28.78
CA ASP A 217 -4.45 3.74 28.16
C ASP A 217 -4.51 3.67 26.62
N LEU A 218 -5.61 3.12 26.09
CA LEU A 218 -5.83 2.94 24.67
C LEU A 218 -7.20 3.48 24.25
N THR A 219 -7.25 4.13 23.10
CA THR A 219 -8.50 4.39 22.35
C THR A 219 -8.46 3.62 21.06
N LEU A 220 -9.40 2.70 20.87
CA LEU A 220 -9.52 1.90 19.66
C LEU A 220 -10.45 2.59 18.67
N MET A 221 -10.04 2.62 17.40
CA MET A 221 -10.79 3.26 16.32
C MET A 221 -10.86 2.34 15.10
N ARG A 222 -11.97 2.40 14.39
CA ARG A 222 -12.13 1.77 13.07
C ARG A 222 -11.43 2.60 11.99
N ASP A 223 -11.63 3.91 12.04
CA ASP A 223 -10.94 4.94 11.25
C ASP A 223 -10.55 6.07 12.20
N ILE A 224 -9.64 6.94 11.79
CA ILE A 224 -9.21 8.06 12.62
C ILE A 224 -10.44 8.90 13.03
N GLY A 225 -10.65 9.05 14.35
CA GLY A 225 -11.79 9.77 14.93
C GLY A 225 -13.10 8.97 15.02
N ILE A 226 -13.12 7.71 14.58
CA ILE A 226 -14.29 6.82 14.74
C ILE A 226 -13.98 5.77 15.78
N GLU A 227 -14.24 6.10 17.05
CA GLU A 227 -13.98 5.21 18.16
C GLU A 227 -14.92 4.01 18.17
N ILE A 228 -14.39 2.87 18.60
CA ILE A 228 -15.14 1.64 18.85
C ILE A 228 -14.84 1.12 20.25
N GLU A 229 -15.76 0.34 20.80
CA GLU A 229 -15.63 -0.17 22.14
C GLU A 229 -14.45 -1.13 22.29
N ILE A 230 -13.66 -0.95 23.35
CA ILE A 230 -12.57 -1.84 23.74
C ILE A 230 -13.09 -2.86 24.75
N SER A 231 -12.81 -4.12 24.52
CA SER A 231 -13.06 -5.18 25.49
C SER A 231 -11.89 -5.34 26.45
N SER A 232 -12.15 -5.30 27.75
CA SER A 232 -11.14 -5.66 28.76
C SER A 232 -10.80 -7.15 28.65
N GLY A 233 -9.52 -7.48 28.82
CA GLY A 233 -9.07 -8.86 28.86
C GLY A 233 -9.56 -9.60 30.12
N GLN A 234 -9.54 -10.93 30.07
CA GLN A 234 -9.83 -11.77 31.26
C GLN A 234 -8.78 -11.58 32.36
N LEU A 235 -7.55 -11.22 31.98
CA LEU A 235 -6.46 -10.90 32.90
C LEU A 235 -6.45 -9.40 33.18
N ALA A 236 -6.35 -9.03 34.45
CA ALA A 236 -6.22 -7.64 34.85
C ALA A 236 -4.98 -7.02 34.20
N GLY A 237 -5.14 -5.86 33.58
CA GLY A 237 -4.04 -5.16 32.87
C GLY A 237 -3.84 -5.56 31.41
N TYR A 238 -4.71 -6.40 30.84
CA TYR A 238 -4.70 -6.73 29.42
C TYR A 238 -5.90 -6.13 28.69
N THR A 239 -5.65 -5.75 27.45
CA THR A 239 -6.68 -5.30 26.50
C THR A 239 -6.84 -6.31 25.40
N VAL A 240 -8.08 -6.61 25.01
CA VAL A 240 -8.39 -7.49 23.89
C VAL A 240 -8.74 -6.64 22.67
N LEU A 241 -7.94 -6.78 21.61
CA LEU A 241 -8.17 -6.13 20.34
C LEU A 241 -8.98 -7.01 19.40
N PRO A 242 -9.92 -6.43 18.63
CA PRO A 242 -10.69 -7.17 17.64
C PRO A 242 -9.78 -7.72 16.53
N ALA A 243 -10.18 -8.84 15.97
CA ALA A 243 -9.55 -9.42 14.79
C ALA A 243 -10.08 -8.76 13.50
N GLY A 244 -9.37 -9.01 12.42
CA GLY A 244 -9.88 -8.76 11.07
C GLY A 244 -9.29 -7.51 10.42
N ASN A 245 -10.13 -6.55 10.07
CA ASN A 245 -9.81 -5.37 9.28
C ASN A 245 -8.81 -4.43 9.96
N ARG A 246 -8.34 -3.44 9.22
CA ARG A 246 -7.50 -2.37 9.77
C ARG A 246 -8.21 -1.67 10.91
N HIS A 247 -7.51 -1.56 12.03
CA HIS A 247 -7.93 -0.78 13.18
C HIS A 247 -6.79 0.13 13.61
N TYR A 248 -7.15 1.25 14.21
CA TYR A 248 -6.21 2.22 14.75
C TYR A 248 -6.31 2.23 16.27
N ILE A 249 -5.18 2.43 16.92
CA ILE A 249 -5.08 2.59 18.36
C ILE A 249 -4.38 3.93 18.61
N LYS A 250 -4.99 4.80 19.39
CA LYS A 250 -4.33 5.93 20.01
C LYS A 250 -3.90 5.53 21.42
N THR A 251 -2.68 5.86 21.82
CA THR A 251 -2.19 5.55 23.16
C THR A 251 -2.17 6.81 24.03
N THR A 252 -2.36 6.61 25.34
CA THR A 252 -2.23 7.66 26.34
C THR A 252 -1.16 7.26 27.32
N GLY A 253 -0.08 8.06 27.38
CA GLY A 253 1.01 7.84 28.35
C GLY A 253 2.00 6.72 28.00
N LEU A 254 1.83 5.99 26.90
CA LEU A 254 2.79 4.97 26.46
C LEU A 254 3.89 5.58 25.60
N THR A 255 5.09 5.09 25.80
CA THR A 255 6.22 5.31 24.88
C THR A 255 6.10 4.41 23.66
N LYS A 256 6.85 4.73 22.59
CA LYS A 256 6.91 3.88 21.38
C LYS A 256 7.41 2.47 21.73
N ASP A 257 8.44 2.36 22.55
CA ASP A 257 9.03 1.08 22.92
C ASP A 257 8.07 0.22 23.74
N GLU A 258 7.31 0.80 24.66
CA GLU A 258 6.26 0.09 25.40
C GLU A 258 5.16 -0.43 24.47
N LEU A 259 4.72 0.38 23.51
CA LEU A 259 3.72 -0.06 22.52
C LEU A 259 4.26 -1.17 21.61
N VAL A 260 5.50 -1.05 21.12
CA VAL A 260 6.15 -2.08 20.30
C VAL A 260 6.29 -3.38 21.08
N ASN A 261 6.76 -3.31 22.32
CA ASN A 261 6.89 -4.47 23.20
C ASN A 261 5.53 -5.12 23.52
N ALA A 262 4.47 -4.32 23.65
CA ALA A 262 3.13 -4.85 23.88
C ALA A 262 2.63 -5.69 22.71
N PHE A 263 2.95 -5.33 21.48
CA PHE A 263 2.63 -6.13 20.29
C PHE A 263 3.53 -7.37 20.13
N GLY A 264 4.74 -7.36 20.70
CA GLY A 264 5.70 -8.47 20.64
C GLY A 264 5.42 -9.63 21.61
N ASN A 265 4.53 -9.43 22.59
CA ASN A 265 4.12 -10.42 23.57
C ASN A 265 2.81 -11.14 23.11
#